data_0c2887c63d0e115cd0186dfdbbc6b0c0
#
_entry.id   0c2887c63d0e115cd0186dfdbbc6b0c0
#
_cell.length_a   1.000
_cell.length_b   1.000
_cell.length_c   1.000
_cell.angle_alpha   90.00
_cell.angle_beta   90.00
_cell.angle_gamma   90.00
#
_symmetry.space_group_name_H-M   'P 1'
#
loop_
_entity.id
_entity.type
_entity.pdbx_description
1 polymer ?
#
loop_
_entity_poly.entity_id
_entity_poly.type
_entity_poly.pdbx_seq_one_letter_code
_entity_poly.pdbx_strand_id
1 'polypeptide(L)'
;MEFSFDNFAKEGLHEECGVFGIFSDGTINPAYACYNGLLALQHRGQESCGIAVSDEGVIDYHKDMGLVTEVFNNKILDSLNGQMAVSHVRYSTAGGSVLENAQPLVMRYVKGTLSIAHNGNLTNALEIRRGLEQRGAIFQTTIDSEVICYVIARERLKCHSVEDAVARAMQVIEGAYSLLVMSPRKLIAVRDPHGFRPLCMGKYNDSYVFASESAALDACGAEFVRDVEPGEIVIVDQNGVRSMKPDFGDKKKALCIFEYIYFARSDSFIDGVSVYEARKQAGRILARKYPVEADMVVGVPESGIDAAIGYSEESGIPYEKAIVKNSYIGRTFIKPSQKERMKSVKIKLNPIADKIKGKRVVIIDDSIVRGTTVDRIVTMLKEAGAKEVHMRISSPPFMWPCYYGTDIPSRGELIACNHTIEEITKLSKADSLGYLPVESLREMIHNAPVGFCDGCFTGNYPAPITKETFKGKERGGMNFDGNNKKDN
;
A
#
# COMPACT_ATOMS: atom_id res chain seq x y z
N MET A 1 13.03 10.30 -34.37
CA MET A 1 11.81 9.78 -33.76
C MET A 1 11.51 10.67 -32.56
N GLU A 2 10.51 11.52 -32.64
CA GLU A 2 10.03 12.27 -31.50
C GLU A 2 9.34 11.27 -30.57
N PHE A 3 9.95 10.95 -29.43
CA PHE A 3 9.33 10.20 -28.37
C PHE A 3 8.37 11.13 -27.63
N SER A 4 7.08 10.92 -27.80
CA SER A 4 6.05 11.58 -27.00
C SER A 4 5.65 10.66 -25.85
N PHE A 5 5.41 11.23 -24.65
CA PHE A 5 4.87 10.51 -23.48
C PHE A 5 3.42 10.01 -23.70
N ASP A 6 2.88 10.12 -24.91
CA ASP A 6 1.47 9.88 -25.22
C ASP A 6 1.02 8.41 -25.10
N ASN A 7 1.96 7.47 -24.99
CA ASN A 7 1.65 6.03 -24.95
C ASN A 7 1.46 5.45 -23.54
N PHE A 8 1.63 6.23 -22.48
CA PHE A 8 1.55 5.73 -21.10
C PHE A 8 0.19 6.03 -20.46
N ALA A 9 -0.74 5.06 -20.55
CA ALA A 9 -2.15 5.24 -20.21
C ALA A 9 -2.50 5.20 -18.71
N LYS A 10 -1.54 4.95 -17.79
CA LYS A 10 -1.75 4.92 -16.34
C LYS A 10 -0.75 5.80 -15.62
N GLU A 11 -1.23 6.78 -14.87
CA GLU A 11 -0.41 7.75 -14.15
C GLU A 11 -0.13 7.33 -12.71
N GLY A 12 1.14 7.45 -12.28
CA GLY A 12 1.56 7.39 -10.87
C GLY A 12 1.72 5.97 -10.31
N LEU A 13 2.34 5.91 -9.13
CA LEU A 13 2.27 4.74 -8.25
C LEU A 13 0.85 4.66 -7.69
N HIS A 14 0.35 3.45 -7.65
CA HIS A 14 -0.96 3.17 -7.09
C HIS A 14 -0.79 2.56 -5.70
N GLU A 15 -1.73 2.90 -4.83
CA GLU A 15 -1.74 2.60 -3.41
C GLU A 15 -1.95 1.11 -3.15
N GLU A 16 -1.76 0.74 -1.90
CA GLU A 16 -1.92 -0.62 -1.40
C GLU A 16 -3.14 -0.68 -0.50
N CYS A 17 -3.68 -1.89 -0.33
CA CYS A 17 -4.80 -2.16 0.56
C CYS A 17 -4.50 -1.80 2.01
N GLY A 18 -5.56 -1.57 2.80
CA GLY A 18 -5.50 -1.42 4.25
C GLY A 18 -6.47 -2.36 4.95
N VAL A 19 -6.03 -2.97 6.06
CA VAL A 19 -6.84 -3.83 6.90
C VAL A 19 -7.02 -3.21 8.27
N PHE A 20 -8.21 -3.39 8.86
CA PHE A 20 -8.51 -3.01 10.23
C PHE A 20 -9.47 -4.04 10.84
N GLY A 21 -9.26 -4.40 12.11
CA GLY A 21 -10.13 -5.32 12.83
C GLY A 21 -10.12 -5.09 14.31
N ILE A 22 -11.21 -5.48 14.97
CA ILE A 22 -11.41 -5.32 16.41
C ILE A 22 -12.11 -6.53 17.01
N PHE A 23 -11.65 -6.91 18.20
CA PHE A 23 -12.39 -7.76 19.12
C PHE A 23 -12.79 -6.89 20.31
N SER A 24 -14.10 -6.57 20.41
CA SER A 24 -14.64 -5.62 21.37
C SER A 24 -15.00 -6.29 22.69
N ASP A 25 -14.73 -5.59 23.78
CA ASP A 25 -15.21 -5.90 25.14
C ASP A 25 -16.67 -5.45 25.37
N GLY A 26 -17.32 -4.88 24.34
CA GLY A 26 -18.68 -4.32 24.40
C GLY A 26 -18.74 -2.81 24.65
N THR A 27 -17.62 -2.16 24.96
CA THR A 27 -17.57 -0.69 25.20
C THR A 27 -17.58 0.13 23.92
N ILE A 28 -17.20 -0.47 22.79
CA ILE A 28 -17.20 0.17 21.46
C ILE A 28 -17.93 -0.72 20.44
N ASN A 29 -18.77 -0.12 19.61
CA ASN A 29 -19.37 -0.84 18.50
C ASN A 29 -18.31 -1.15 17.43
N PRO A 30 -18.09 -2.44 17.08
CA PRO A 30 -17.05 -2.85 16.13
C PRO A 30 -17.19 -2.25 14.73
N ALA A 31 -18.43 -2.05 14.23
CA ALA A 31 -18.66 -1.48 12.91
C ALA A 31 -18.20 0.00 12.85
N TYR A 32 -18.50 0.78 13.88
CA TYR A 32 -18.05 2.19 13.96
C TYR A 32 -16.54 2.29 14.17
N ALA A 33 -15.93 1.40 14.97
CA ALA A 33 -14.48 1.34 15.09
C ALA A 33 -13.82 1.04 13.75
N CYS A 34 -14.33 0.04 13.01
CA CYS A 34 -13.88 -0.27 11.66
C CYS A 34 -14.05 0.91 10.69
N TYR A 35 -15.20 1.61 10.73
CA TYR A 35 -15.43 2.79 9.89
C TYR A 35 -14.37 3.88 10.13
N ASN A 36 -14.08 4.21 11.39
CA ASN A 36 -13.06 5.20 11.73
C ASN A 36 -11.65 4.74 11.32
N GLY A 37 -11.31 3.46 11.57
CA GLY A 37 -10.04 2.88 11.14
C GLY A 37 -9.88 2.88 9.62
N LEU A 38 -10.94 2.56 8.86
CA LEU A 38 -10.91 2.61 7.40
C LEU A 38 -10.78 4.05 6.86
N LEU A 39 -11.40 5.05 7.51
CA LEU A 39 -11.20 6.46 7.16
C LEU A 39 -9.73 6.86 7.30
N ALA A 40 -9.08 6.44 8.38
CA ALA A 40 -7.66 6.70 8.58
C ALA A 40 -6.78 5.97 7.55
N LEU A 41 -7.23 4.82 7.03
CA LEU A 41 -6.55 4.02 6.01
C LEU A 41 -7.00 4.32 4.57
N GLN A 42 -7.89 5.30 4.34
CA GLN A 42 -8.47 5.59 3.02
C GLN A 42 -7.40 5.94 1.97
N HIS A 43 -6.25 6.49 2.39
CA HIS A 43 -5.12 6.77 1.51
C HIS A 43 -4.52 5.50 0.89
N ARG A 44 -4.68 4.32 1.52
CA ARG A 44 -4.20 3.02 1.04
C ARG A 44 -5.11 2.39 -0.01
N GLY A 45 -6.42 2.71 0.01
CA GLY A 45 -7.36 2.14 -0.95
C GLY A 45 -8.60 3.02 -1.13
N GLN A 46 -8.92 3.36 -2.38
CA GLN A 46 -10.03 4.28 -2.72
C GLN A 46 -11.02 3.66 -3.71
N GLU A 47 -10.89 2.38 -4.01
CA GLU A 47 -11.65 1.71 -5.06
C GLU A 47 -12.88 1.00 -4.51
N SER A 48 -12.71 0.28 -3.42
CA SER A 48 -13.81 -0.36 -2.70
C SER A 48 -13.47 -0.50 -1.23
N CYS A 49 -14.49 -0.66 -0.40
CA CYS A 49 -14.32 -0.92 1.02
C CYS A 49 -15.42 -1.84 1.55
N GLY A 50 -15.17 -2.43 2.72
CA GLY A 50 -16.13 -3.31 3.35
C GLY A 50 -15.85 -3.54 4.83
N ILE A 51 -16.90 -3.90 5.56
CA ILE A 51 -16.89 -4.29 6.96
C ILE A 51 -17.68 -5.58 7.11
N ALA A 52 -17.11 -6.56 7.82
CA ALA A 52 -17.80 -7.78 8.25
C ALA A 52 -17.77 -7.85 9.75
N VAL A 53 -18.91 -8.13 10.38
CA VAL A 53 -19.10 -8.19 11.82
C VAL A 53 -19.61 -9.58 12.21
N SER A 54 -19.12 -10.14 13.31
CA SER A 54 -19.61 -11.40 13.86
C SER A 54 -20.38 -11.16 15.14
N ASP A 55 -21.62 -11.65 15.15
CA ASP A 55 -22.50 -11.70 16.31
C ASP A 55 -22.86 -13.16 16.62
N GLU A 56 -22.46 -13.66 17.79
CA GLU A 56 -22.74 -15.04 18.26
C GLU A 56 -22.49 -16.15 17.23
N GLY A 57 -21.59 -15.91 16.28
CA GLY A 57 -21.23 -16.88 15.23
C GLY A 57 -21.91 -16.67 13.87
N VAL A 58 -22.79 -15.69 13.78
CA VAL A 58 -23.33 -15.21 12.49
C VAL A 58 -22.46 -14.06 12.01
N ILE A 59 -22.04 -14.11 10.75
CA ILE A 59 -21.27 -13.03 10.13
C ILE A 59 -22.16 -12.28 9.16
N ASP A 60 -22.42 -11.03 9.49
CA ASP A 60 -23.05 -10.04 8.60
C ASP A 60 -22.00 -9.11 8.02
N TYR A 61 -22.22 -8.61 6.81
CA TYR A 61 -21.28 -7.74 6.15
C TYR A 61 -21.93 -6.77 5.18
N HIS A 62 -21.27 -5.64 4.99
CA HIS A 62 -21.56 -4.72 3.90
C HIS A 62 -20.25 -4.33 3.21
N LYS A 63 -20.25 -4.34 1.87
CA LYS A 63 -19.12 -3.91 1.04
C LYS A 63 -19.62 -3.38 -0.29
N ASP A 64 -18.97 -2.36 -0.81
CA ASP A 64 -19.31 -1.77 -2.11
C ASP A 64 -18.10 -1.07 -2.74
N MET A 65 -18.26 -0.67 -3.99
CA MET A 65 -17.32 0.16 -4.72
C MET A 65 -17.46 1.62 -4.26
N GLY A 66 -16.35 2.31 -4.04
CA GLY A 66 -16.32 3.71 -3.62
C GLY A 66 -15.51 3.96 -2.35
N LEU A 67 -15.52 5.22 -1.91
CA LEU A 67 -14.87 5.66 -0.69
C LEU A 67 -15.67 5.22 0.55
N VAL A 68 -15.00 5.13 1.69
CA VAL A 68 -15.64 4.73 2.96
C VAL A 68 -16.86 5.60 3.29
N THR A 69 -16.78 6.92 3.04
CA THR A 69 -17.88 7.86 3.27
C THR A 69 -19.02 7.75 2.27
N GLU A 70 -18.80 7.13 1.12
CA GLU A 70 -19.81 6.90 0.08
C GLU A 70 -20.54 5.57 0.33
N VAL A 71 -19.81 4.56 0.78
CA VAL A 71 -20.32 3.20 1.01
C VAL A 71 -21.06 3.08 2.34
N PHE A 72 -20.57 3.73 3.39
CA PHE A 72 -21.14 3.61 4.72
C PHE A 72 -21.87 4.86 5.18
N ASN A 73 -23.02 4.63 5.80
CA ASN A 73 -23.82 5.62 6.51
C ASN A 73 -24.30 5.02 7.85
N ASN A 74 -24.85 5.85 8.74
CA ASN A 74 -25.29 5.41 10.05
C ASN A 74 -26.26 4.23 9.99
N LYS A 75 -27.21 4.21 9.02
CA LYS A 75 -28.18 3.12 8.89
C LYS A 75 -27.51 1.77 8.61
N ILE A 76 -26.47 1.77 7.77
CA ILE A 76 -25.69 0.55 7.47
C ILE A 76 -24.87 0.17 8.68
N LEU A 77 -24.18 1.12 9.32
CA LEU A 77 -23.34 0.85 10.49
C LEU A 77 -24.19 0.34 11.67
N ASP A 78 -25.37 0.90 11.90
CA ASP A 78 -26.32 0.46 12.94
C ASP A 78 -26.88 -0.94 12.70
N SER A 79 -26.90 -1.40 11.45
CA SER A 79 -27.31 -2.76 11.11
C SER A 79 -26.22 -3.82 11.32
N LEU A 80 -24.95 -3.40 11.41
CA LEU A 80 -23.79 -4.28 11.62
C LEU A 80 -23.45 -4.35 13.11
N ASN A 81 -24.15 -5.21 13.84
CA ASN A 81 -23.95 -5.40 15.27
C ASN A 81 -23.19 -6.68 15.55
N GLY A 82 -22.38 -6.69 16.61
CA GLY A 82 -21.66 -7.87 17.04
C GLY A 82 -20.51 -7.56 17.99
N GLN A 83 -19.70 -8.56 18.26
CA GLN A 83 -18.60 -8.49 19.21
C GLN A 83 -17.23 -8.30 18.54
N MET A 84 -17.07 -8.69 17.28
CA MET A 84 -15.82 -8.54 16.56
C MET A 84 -16.08 -8.20 15.09
N ALA A 85 -15.13 -7.48 14.49
CA ALA A 85 -15.23 -7.09 13.09
C ALA A 85 -13.86 -7.14 12.40
N VAL A 86 -13.91 -7.34 11.07
CA VAL A 86 -12.79 -7.14 10.16
C VAL A 86 -13.23 -6.25 9.00
N SER A 87 -12.34 -5.42 8.52
CA SER A 87 -12.64 -4.47 7.47
C SER A 87 -11.46 -4.22 6.54
N HIS A 88 -11.73 -3.65 5.37
CA HIS A 88 -10.76 -3.50 4.30
C HIS A 88 -11.04 -2.27 3.45
N VAL A 89 -9.98 -1.57 3.04
CA VAL A 89 -9.98 -0.63 1.92
C VAL A 89 -9.11 -1.21 0.80
N ARG A 90 -9.63 -1.22 -0.42
CA ARG A 90 -8.99 -1.88 -1.55
C ARG A 90 -8.45 -0.90 -2.57
N TYR A 91 -7.27 -1.24 -3.07
CA TYR A 91 -6.76 -0.81 -4.36
C TYR A 91 -6.41 -2.06 -5.18
N SER A 92 -6.77 -2.12 -6.48
CA SER A 92 -6.52 -3.31 -7.30
C SER A 92 -5.06 -3.44 -7.73
N THR A 93 -4.33 -4.31 -7.06
CA THR A 93 -3.01 -4.79 -7.50
C THR A 93 -3.12 -6.10 -8.29
N ALA A 94 -4.10 -6.93 -7.95
CA ALA A 94 -4.47 -8.16 -8.62
C ALA A 94 -5.99 -8.24 -8.81
N GLY A 95 -6.44 -8.74 -9.96
CA GLY A 95 -7.86 -8.82 -10.34
C GLY A 95 -8.45 -7.47 -10.77
N GLY A 96 -9.64 -7.51 -11.37
CA GLY A 96 -10.35 -6.32 -11.85
C GLY A 96 -10.94 -5.47 -10.72
N SER A 97 -11.26 -4.20 -11.05
CA SER A 97 -12.03 -3.29 -10.20
C SER A 97 -13.51 -3.60 -10.33
N VAL A 98 -13.95 -4.62 -9.58
CA VAL A 98 -15.34 -5.12 -9.56
C VAL A 98 -15.74 -5.48 -8.13
N LEU A 99 -17.06 -5.42 -7.85
CA LEU A 99 -17.60 -5.62 -6.51
C LEU A 99 -17.26 -7.01 -5.92
N GLU A 100 -17.22 -8.04 -6.76
CA GLU A 100 -16.88 -9.40 -6.35
C GLU A 100 -15.51 -9.47 -5.67
N ASN A 101 -14.58 -8.62 -6.11
CA ASN A 101 -13.23 -8.51 -5.59
C ASN A 101 -13.11 -7.62 -4.35
N ALA A 102 -14.17 -6.91 -3.96
CA ALA A 102 -14.17 -6.15 -2.71
C ALA A 102 -14.05 -7.06 -1.49
N GLN A 103 -13.28 -6.61 -0.50
CA GLN A 103 -13.06 -7.34 0.75
C GLN A 103 -13.75 -6.61 1.92
N PRO A 104 -14.02 -7.30 3.06
CA PRO A 104 -13.64 -8.68 3.39
C PRO A 104 -14.34 -9.73 2.52
N LEU A 105 -13.65 -10.86 2.28
CA LEU A 105 -14.27 -12.04 1.71
C LEU A 105 -14.98 -12.80 2.83
N VAL A 106 -16.25 -13.12 2.65
CA VAL A 106 -17.04 -13.93 3.60
C VAL A 106 -17.45 -15.21 2.93
N MET A 107 -16.95 -16.34 3.43
CA MET A 107 -17.14 -17.65 2.82
C MET A 107 -17.71 -18.65 3.83
N ARG A 108 -18.74 -19.39 3.40
CA ARG A 108 -19.33 -20.47 4.18
C ARG A 108 -18.76 -21.82 3.73
N TYR A 109 -18.42 -22.64 4.71
CA TYR A 109 -17.92 -24.00 4.46
C TYR A 109 -18.39 -24.93 5.59
N VAL A 110 -18.04 -26.21 5.52
CA VAL A 110 -18.57 -27.26 6.42
C VAL A 110 -18.27 -27.02 7.91
N LYS A 111 -17.28 -26.18 8.28
CA LYS A 111 -16.94 -25.84 9.68
C LYS A 111 -17.49 -24.48 10.12
N GLY A 112 -18.34 -23.83 9.33
CA GLY A 112 -18.96 -22.55 9.63
C GLY A 112 -18.62 -21.47 8.61
N THR A 113 -18.57 -20.23 9.08
CA THR A 113 -18.24 -19.07 8.24
C THR A 113 -16.83 -18.57 8.54
N LEU A 114 -16.14 -18.11 7.52
CA LEU A 114 -14.82 -17.48 7.60
C LEU A 114 -14.89 -16.12 6.90
N SER A 115 -14.34 -15.08 7.52
CA SER A 115 -14.14 -13.78 6.87
C SER A 115 -12.67 -13.44 6.84
N ILE A 116 -12.18 -12.91 5.71
CA ILE A 116 -10.77 -12.56 5.52
C ILE A 116 -10.63 -11.18 4.91
N ALA A 117 -9.76 -10.35 5.51
CA ALA A 117 -9.23 -9.12 4.93
C ALA A 117 -7.72 -9.31 4.71
N HIS A 118 -7.24 -8.98 3.51
CA HIS A 118 -5.86 -9.23 3.07
C HIS A 118 -5.23 -7.97 2.47
N ASN A 119 -4.07 -7.59 2.99
CA ASN A 119 -3.17 -6.62 2.38
C ASN A 119 -1.89 -7.33 1.94
N GLY A 120 -1.62 -7.34 0.64
CA GLY A 120 -0.44 -7.97 0.06
C GLY A 120 -0.71 -8.62 -1.30
N ASN A 121 0.19 -9.54 -1.69
CA ASN A 121 0.07 -10.32 -2.92
C ASN A 121 0.85 -11.62 -2.83
N LEU A 122 0.21 -12.74 -3.16
CA LEU A 122 0.85 -14.04 -3.18
C LEU A 122 1.62 -14.26 -4.49
N THR A 123 2.83 -14.76 -4.37
CA THR A 123 3.67 -15.09 -5.53
C THR A 123 3.38 -16.46 -6.13
N ASN A 124 2.66 -17.33 -5.42
CA ASN A 124 2.27 -18.66 -5.89
C ASN A 124 0.74 -18.86 -6.04
N ALA A 125 -0.03 -17.75 -6.01
CA ALA A 125 -1.49 -17.81 -6.07
C ALA A 125 -2.02 -18.56 -7.31
N LEU A 126 -1.44 -18.30 -8.49
CA LEU A 126 -1.87 -18.94 -9.76
C LEU A 126 -1.68 -20.45 -9.74
N GLU A 127 -0.56 -20.91 -9.21
CA GLU A 127 -0.25 -22.34 -9.10
C GLU A 127 -1.22 -23.05 -8.16
N ILE A 128 -1.45 -22.46 -6.97
CA ILE A 128 -2.37 -23.00 -5.98
C ILE A 128 -3.80 -23.00 -6.54
N ARG A 129 -4.24 -21.90 -7.16
CA ARG A 129 -5.58 -21.79 -7.77
C ARG A 129 -5.83 -22.87 -8.78
N ARG A 130 -4.93 -23.06 -9.76
CA ARG A 130 -5.05 -24.13 -10.76
C ARG A 130 -5.12 -25.51 -10.13
N GLY A 131 -4.29 -25.79 -9.12
CA GLY A 131 -4.33 -27.06 -8.40
C GLY A 131 -5.65 -27.29 -7.64
N LEU A 132 -6.31 -26.24 -7.18
CA LEU A 132 -7.62 -26.29 -6.54
C LEU A 132 -8.74 -26.49 -7.58
N GLU A 133 -8.72 -25.72 -8.68
CA GLU A 133 -9.70 -25.83 -9.78
C GLU A 133 -9.72 -27.24 -10.41
N GLN A 134 -8.55 -27.84 -10.61
CA GLN A 134 -8.43 -29.24 -11.08
C GLN A 134 -9.05 -30.27 -10.13
N ARG A 135 -9.28 -29.89 -8.86
CA ARG A 135 -9.94 -30.71 -7.83
C ARG A 135 -11.40 -30.29 -7.59
N GLY A 136 -11.95 -29.44 -8.47
CA GLY A 136 -13.34 -29.02 -8.45
C GLY A 136 -13.64 -27.77 -7.61
N ALA A 137 -12.64 -26.99 -7.19
CA ALA A 137 -12.89 -25.70 -6.55
C ALA A 137 -13.48 -24.71 -7.57
N ILE A 138 -14.50 -23.96 -7.15
CA ILE A 138 -15.17 -22.94 -7.95
C ILE A 138 -14.89 -21.59 -7.32
N PHE A 139 -14.10 -20.76 -7.99
CA PHE A 139 -13.76 -19.44 -7.54
C PHE A 139 -14.81 -18.40 -7.98
N GLN A 140 -15.12 -17.47 -7.08
CA GLN A 140 -16.07 -16.39 -7.31
C GLN A 140 -15.38 -15.07 -7.67
N THR A 141 -14.09 -14.95 -7.33
CA THR A 141 -13.32 -13.73 -7.49
C THR A 141 -12.07 -13.97 -8.34
N THR A 142 -11.44 -12.89 -8.77
CA THR A 142 -10.18 -12.91 -9.51
C THR A 142 -8.98 -12.49 -8.65
N ILE A 143 -9.09 -12.52 -7.31
CA ILE A 143 -8.04 -12.11 -6.38
C ILE A 143 -7.42 -13.33 -5.66
N ASP A 144 -6.18 -13.15 -5.25
CA ASP A 144 -5.40 -14.15 -4.52
C ASP A 144 -5.93 -14.40 -3.09
N SER A 145 -6.63 -13.44 -2.52
CA SER A 145 -7.24 -13.56 -1.19
C SER A 145 -8.24 -14.72 -1.11
N GLU A 146 -8.95 -15.05 -2.20
CA GLU A 146 -9.84 -16.21 -2.25
C GLU A 146 -9.05 -17.53 -2.22
N VAL A 147 -7.85 -17.55 -2.80
CA VAL A 147 -6.94 -18.71 -2.70
C VAL A 147 -6.56 -18.96 -1.24
N ILE A 148 -6.27 -17.89 -0.47
CA ILE A 148 -6.00 -18.00 0.97
C ILE A 148 -7.19 -18.62 1.71
N CYS A 149 -8.41 -18.17 1.41
CA CYS A 149 -9.64 -18.74 2.00
C CYS A 149 -9.73 -20.25 1.76
N TYR A 150 -9.53 -20.70 0.51
CA TYR A 150 -9.57 -22.12 0.16
C TYR A 150 -8.49 -22.93 0.87
N VAL A 151 -7.27 -22.42 0.95
CA VAL A 151 -6.16 -23.10 1.64
C VAL A 151 -6.48 -23.26 3.12
N ILE A 152 -6.92 -22.18 3.82
CA ILE A 152 -7.31 -22.24 5.24
C ILE A 152 -8.47 -23.21 5.44
N ALA A 153 -9.53 -23.13 4.61
CA ALA A 153 -10.68 -24.02 4.71
C ALA A 153 -10.29 -25.51 4.55
N ARG A 154 -9.43 -25.83 3.58
CA ARG A 154 -8.89 -27.17 3.36
C ARG A 154 -8.06 -27.68 4.53
N GLU A 155 -7.15 -26.87 5.05
CA GLU A 155 -6.35 -27.25 6.21
C GLU A 155 -7.19 -27.38 7.48
N ARG A 156 -8.28 -26.59 7.63
CA ARG A 156 -9.20 -26.69 8.76
C ARG A 156 -9.95 -28.03 8.85
N LEU A 157 -10.10 -28.73 7.73
CA LEU A 157 -10.65 -30.10 7.75
C LEU A 157 -9.72 -31.13 8.40
N LYS A 158 -8.42 -30.81 8.47
CA LYS A 158 -7.37 -31.68 9.02
C LYS A 158 -6.91 -31.26 10.43
N CYS A 159 -7.41 -30.11 10.95
CA CYS A 159 -6.99 -29.53 12.22
C CYS A 159 -8.17 -29.36 13.18
N HIS A 160 -7.88 -29.29 14.47
CA HIS A 160 -8.89 -29.07 15.51
C HIS A 160 -9.28 -27.60 15.66
N SER A 161 -8.38 -26.65 15.37
CA SER A 161 -8.63 -25.23 15.52
C SER A 161 -8.44 -24.46 14.20
N VAL A 162 -8.98 -23.24 14.13
CA VAL A 162 -8.80 -22.36 12.97
C VAL A 162 -7.38 -21.78 12.91
N GLU A 163 -6.79 -21.48 14.09
CA GLU A 163 -5.42 -21.01 14.20
C GLU A 163 -4.39 -22.03 13.69
N ASP A 164 -4.59 -23.34 13.99
CA ASP A 164 -3.75 -24.40 13.42
C ASP A 164 -3.88 -24.48 11.90
N ALA A 165 -5.09 -24.28 11.40
CA ALA A 165 -5.32 -24.27 9.94
C ALA A 165 -4.63 -23.07 9.28
N VAL A 166 -4.67 -21.90 9.92
CA VAL A 166 -3.94 -20.70 9.48
C VAL A 166 -2.42 -20.97 9.50
N ALA A 167 -1.89 -21.53 10.58
CA ALA A 167 -0.47 -21.87 10.68
C ALA A 167 -0.02 -22.84 9.57
N ARG A 168 -0.84 -23.83 9.23
CA ARG A 168 -0.57 -24.73 8.11
C ARG A 168 -0.72 -24.05 6.75
N ALA A 169 -1.70 -23.16 6.60
CA ALA A 169 -1.87 -22.39 5.37
C ALA A 169 -0.63 -21.52 5.08
N MET A 170 -0.04 -20.90 6.10
CA MET A 170 1.20 -20.12 6.00
C MET A 170 2.41 -20.92 5.52
N GLN A 171 2.40 -22.27 5.64
CA GLN A 171 3.45 -23.14 5.06
C GLN A 171 3.23 -23.41 3.57
N VAL A 172 2.06 -23.07 3.03
CA VAL A 172 1.67 -23.34 1.63
C VAL A 172 1.69 -22.07 0.78
N ILE A 173 1.20 -20.95 1.34
CA ILE A 173 1.15 -19.68 0.63
C ILE A 173 2.49 -18.96 0.69
N GLU A 174 2.92 -18.39 -0.44
CA GLU A 174 4.17 -17.63 -0.55
C GLU A 174 3.88 -16.21 -1.04
N GLY A 175 4.65 -15.23 -0.57
CA GLY A 175 4.53 -13.83 -0.94
C GLY A 175 4.29 -12.93 0.25
N ALA A 176 3.70 -11.77 0.00
CA ALA A 176 3.42 -10.76 1.01
C ALA A 176 1.97 -10.87 1.48
N TYR A 177 1.78 -10.91 2.80
CA TYR A 177 0.43 -10.83 3.36
C TYR A 177 0.40 -10.34 4.81
N SER A 178 -0.45 -9.36 5.06
CA SER A 178 -1.01 -9.07 6.39
C SER A 178 -2.49 -9.43 6.33
N LEU A 179 -2.91 -10.39 7.18
CA LEU A 179 -4.27 -10.95 7.17
C LEU A 179 -4.98 -10.67 8.47
N LEU A 180 -6.27 -10.33 8.35
CA LEU A 180 -7.22 -10.45 9.44
C LEU A 180 -8.21 -11.56 9.07
N VAL A 181 -8.20 -12.62 9.88
CA VAL A 181 -9.07 -13.79 9.71
C VAL A 181 -10.06 -13.81 10.85
N MET A 182 -11.34 -13.72 10.54
CA MET A 182 -12.42 -13.81 11.51
C MET A 182 -13.20 -15.11 11.33
N SER A 183 -13.26 -15.88 12.37
CA SER A 183 -14.17 -17.04 12.52
C SER A 183 -15.32 -16.65 13.45
N PRO A 184 -16.35 -17.49 13.65
CA PRO A 184 -17.47 -17.14 14.51
C PRO A 184 -17.14 -16.67 15.93
N ARG A 185 -15.97 -17.03 16.47
CA ARG A 185 -15.59 -16.75 17.87
C ARG A 185 -14.15 -16.26 18.04
N LYS A 186 -13.41 -16.05 16.97
CA LYS A 186 -11.99 -15.66 17.05
C LYS A 186 -11.66 -14.64 15.98
N LEU A 187 -10.91 -13.62 16.39
CA LEU A 187 -10.21 -12.72 15.51
C LEU A 187 -8.72 -13.12 15.50
N ILE A 188 -8.16 -13.28 14.32
CA ILE A 188 -6.77 -13.76 14.12
C ILE A 188 -6.07 -12.76 13.21
N ALA A 189 -4.99 -12.18 13.70
CA ALA A 189 -4.12 -11.30 12.93
C ALA A 189 -2.84 -12.06 12.57
N VAL A 190 -2.43 -11.96 11.30
CA VAL A 190 -1.32 -12.76 10.74
C VAL A 190 -0.42 -11.86 9.92
N ARG A 191 0.88 -11.95 10.14
CA ARG A 191 1.88 -11.30 9.31
C ARG A 191 2.76 -12.34 8.62
N ASP A 192 3.07 -12.18 7.33
CA ASP A 192 3.89 -13.12 6.58
C ASP A 192 5.28 -13.32 7.21
N PRO A 193 5.98 -14.44 6.92
CA PRO A 193 7.27 -14.77 7.54
C PRO A 193 8.40 -13.77 7.25
N HIS A 194 8.28 -12.98 6.18
CA HIS A 194 9.21 -11.90 5.86
C HIS A 194 8.80 -10.56 6.47
N GLY A 195 7.49 -10.39 6.79
CA GLY A 195 6.93 -9.14 7.30
C GLY A 195 6.87 -8.04 6.26
N PHE A 196 6.56 -8.40 4.98
CA PHE A 196 6.54 -7.42 3.89
C PHE A 196 5.57 -6.27 4.12
N ARG A 197 4.40 -6.55 4.69
CA ARG A 197 3.39 -5.54 4.99
C ARG A 197 3.32 -5.25 6.46
N PRO A 198 3.09 -3.98 6.84
CA PRO A 198 2.93 -3.64 8.25
C PRO A 198 1.62 -4.18 8.80
N LEU A 199 1.64 -4.53 10.08
CA LEU A 199 0.47 -4.88 10.87
C LEU A 199 0.79 -4.59 12.32
N CYS A 200 -0.02 -3.76 12.98
CA CYS A 200 0.15 -3.41 14.37
C CYS A 200 -1.06 -3.82 15.22
N MET A 201 -0.85 -3.90 16.51
CA MET A 201 -1.85 -4.19 17.53
C MET A 201 -1.96 -3.03 18.50
N GLY A 202 -3.18 -2.65 18.82
CA GLY A 202 -3.53 -1.68 19.83
C GLY A 202 -4.56 -2.21 20.82
N LYS A 203 -4.83 -1.43 21.86
CA LYS A 203 -5.81 -1.72 22.88
C LYS A 203 -6.71 -0.50 23.13
N TYR A 204 -8.02 -0.70 23.16
CA TYR A 204 -9.01 0.28 23.56
C TYR A 204 -9.83 -0.30 24.71
N ASN A 205 -9.65 0.19 25.94
CA ASN A 205 -10.12 -0.46 27.15
C ASN A 205 -9.65 -1.93 27.18
N ASP A 206 -10.57 -2.90 27.23
CA ASP A 206 -10.24 -4.32 27.12
C ASP A 206 -10.42 -4.91 25.71
N SER A 207 -10.75 -4.08 24.74
CA SER A 207 -10.83 -4.44 23.31
C SER A 207 -9.44 -4.49 22.67
N TYR A 208 -9.22 -5.46 21.77
CA TYR A 208 -7.99 -5.57 20.97
C TYR A 208 -8.26 -5.12 19.54
N VAL A 209 -7.38 -4.27 19.02
CA VAL A 209 -7.48 -3.66 17.69
C VAL A 209 -6.26 -4.02 16.87
N PHE A 210 -6.46 -4.30 15.58
CA PHE A 210 -5.39 -4.55 14.61
C PHE A 210 -5.56 -3.64 13.40
N ALA A 211 -4.46 -3.10 12.91
CA ALA A 211 -4.47 -2.19 11.76
C ALA A 211 -3.20 -2.31 10.92
N SER A 212 -3.29 -1.97 9.65
CA SER A 212 -2.12 -1.82 8.77
C SER A 212 -1.17 -0.72 9.25
N GLU A 213 -1.68 0.33 9.89
CA GLU A 213 -0.89 1.47 10.37
C GLU A 213 -1.31 1.93 11.76
N SER A 214 -0.36 2.42 12.55
CA SER A 214 -0.63 2.97 13.90
C SER A 214 -1.56 4.17 13.89
N ALA A 215 -1.53 5.01 12.85
CA ALA A 215 -2.45 6.13 12.67
C ALA A 215 -3.93 5.71 12.65
N ALA A 216 -4.24 4.46 12.28
CA ALA A 216 -5.60 3.95 12.35
C ALA A 216 -6.01 3.52 13.78
N LEU A 217 -5.05 3.16 14.63
CA LEU A 217 -5.28 2.96 16.07
C LEU A 217 -5.64 4.30 16.74
N ASP A 218 -4.86 5.34 16.43
CA ASP A 218 -5.08 6.69 16.97
C ASP A 218 -6.48 7.21 16.58
N ALA A 219 -6.91 6.99 15.33
CA ALA A 219 -8.23 7.40 14.85
C ALA A 219 -9.39 6.72 15.60
N CYS A 220 -9.16 5.57 16.21
CA CYS A 220 -10.12 4.85 17.04
C CYS A 220 -9.95 5.11 18.52
N GLY A 221 -8.96 5.91 18.92
CA GLY A 221 -8.60 6.14 20.33
C GLY A 221 -7.96 4.93 21.00
N ALA A 222 -7.41 3.99 20.24
CA ALA A 222 -6.72 2.83 20.76
C ALA A 222 -5.24 3.14 21.02
N GLU A 223 -4.72 2.72 22.17
CA GLU A 223 -3.31 2.81 22.49
C GLU A 223 -2.51 1.78 21.69
N PHE A 224 -1.41 2.22 21.06
CA PHE A 224 -0.48 1.30 20.39
C PHE A 224 0.19 0.38 21.41
N VAL A 225 0.12 -0.93 21.17
CA VAL A 225 0.79 -1.94 22.01
C VAL A 225 2.10 -2.38 21.38
N ARG A 226 2.07 -2.85 20.14
CA ARG A 226 3.25 -3.30 19.39
C ARG A 226 2.91 -3.61 17.92
N ASP A 227 3.93 -3.74 17.12
CA ASP A 227 3.79 -4.38 15.81
C ASP A 227 3.60 -5.91 15.96
N VAL A 228 2.87 -6.53 15.02
CA VAL A 228 2.82 -7.98 14.87
C VAL A 228 4.12 -8.41 14.20
N GLU A 229 4.83 -9.36 14.80
CA GLU A 229 6.13 -9.77 14.29
C GLU A 229 6.02 -10.58 12.98
N PRO A 230 7.04 -10.54 12.11
CA PRO A 230 7.09 -11.41 10.95
C PRO A 230 6.93 -12.89 11.31
N GLY A 231 6.00 -13.58 10.65
CA GLY A 231 5.65 -14.98 10.89
C GLY A 231 4.75 -15.22 12.11
N GLU A 232 4.29 -14.16 12.76
CA GLU A 232 3.43 -14.27 13.94
C GLU A 232 1.95 -14.40 13.58
N ILE A 233 1.23 -15.18 14.38
CA ILE A 233 -0.22 -15.32 14.41
C ILE A 233 -0.68 -14.86 15.80
N VAL A 234 -1.42 -13.77 15.87
CA VAL A 234 -2.05 -13.28 17.11
C VAL A 234 -3.51 -13.68 17.09
N ILE A 235 -3.97 -14.34 18.15
CA ILE A 235 -5.32 -14.86 18.28
C ILE A 235 -6.00 -14.14 19.44
N VAL A 236 -7.20 -13.61 19.20
CA VAL A 236 -8.07 -13.03 20.23
C VAL A 236 -9.38 -13.80 20.27
N ASP A 237 -9.76 -14.25 21.44
CA ASP A 237 -11.05 -14.87 21.73
C ASP A 237 -11.51 -14.50 23.15
N GLN A 238 -12.60 -15.10 23.63
CA GLN A 238 -13.15 -14.87 24.98
C GLN A 238 -12.16 -15.15 26.12
N ASN A 239 -11.06 -15.87 25.87
CA ASN A 239 -10.01 -16.16 26.87
C ASN A 239 -8.88 -15.12 26.83
N GLY A 240 -9.01 -14.06 26.01
CA GLY A 240 -8.02 -13.01 25.84
C GLY A 240 -7.14 -13.20 24.60
N VAL A 241 -5.95 -12.58 24.64
CA VAL A 241 -5.00 -12.59 23.53
C VAL A 241 -3.89 -13.62 23.75
N ARG A 242 -3.52 -14.33 22.70
CA ARG A 242 -2.35 -15.23 22.66
C ARG A 242 -1.68 -15.18 21.32
N SER A 243 -0.46 -15.62 21.25
CA SER A 243 0.39 -15.57 20.05
C SER A 243 0.96 -16.96 19.74
N MET A 244 1.12 -17.22 18.45
CA MET A 244 1.80 -18.41 17.91
C MET A 244 2.84 -17.97 16.90
N LYS A 245 3.99 -18.61 16.89
CA LYS A 245 5.04 -18.45 15.87
C LYS A 245 5.40 -19.82 15.30
N PRO A 246 4.76 -20.25 14.20
CA PRO A 246 5.17 -21.44 13.47
C PRO A 246 6.62 -21.30 13.00
N ASP A 247 7.33 -22.41 12.95
CA ASP A 247 8.69 -22.42 12.43
C ASP A 247 8.68 -22.34 10.89
N PHE A 248 9.27 -21.30 10.35
CA PHE A 248 9.47 -21.09 8.91
C PHE A 248 10.92 -21.22 8.47
N GLY A 249 11.82 -21.68 9.38
CA GLY A 249 13.24 -21.63 9.19
C GLY A 249 13.80 -20.20 9.18
N ASP A 250 15.01 -20.05 8.68
CA ASP A 250 15.70 -18.74 8.64
C ASP A 250 15.18 -17.88 7.45
N LYS A 251 14.01 -17.28 7.62
CA LYS A 251 13.45 -16.35 6.63
C LYS A 251 14.00 -14.94 6.85
N LYS A 252 14.51 -14.33 5.79
CA LYS A 252 14.99 -12.93 5.81
C LYS A 252 13.80 -12.01 6.09
N LYS A 253 13.83 -11.27 7.19
CA LYS A 253 12.83 -10.22 7.48
C LYS A 253 13.05 -9.06 6.52
N ALA A 254 11.98 -8.57 5.91
CA ALA A 254 12.08 -7.68 4.75
C ALA A 254 10.83 -6.80 4.56
N LEU A 255 10.58 -5.86 5.49
CA LEU A 255 9.52 -4.87 5.33
C LEU A 255 9.69 -4.13 3.99
N CYS A 256 8.60 -3.87 3.27
CA CYS A 256 8.65 -3.07 2.06
C CYS A 256 9.18 -1.66 2.37
N ILE A 257 10.33 -1.29 1.81
CA ILE A 257 10.93 0.04 2.05
C ILE A 257 10.00 1.18 1.57
N PHE A 258 9.14 0.88 0.59
CA PHE A 258 8.23 1.86 0.02
C PHE A 258 7.10 2.27 0.97
N GLU A 259 6.86 1.51 2.04
CA GLU A 259 6.00 1.93 3.14
C GLU A 259 6.51 3.24 3.78
N TYR A 260 7.82 3.36 4.02
CA TYR A 260 8.41 4.59 4.53
C TYR A 260 8.49 5.71 3.48
N ILE A 261 8.74 5.37 2.22
CA ILE A 261 8.90 6.37 1.16
C ILE A 261 7.57 7.02 0.81
N TYR A 262 6.49 6.22 0.67
CA TYR A 262 5.25 6.70 0.09
C TYR A 262 3.96 6.23 0.77
N PHE A 263 3.77 4.90 1.02
CA PHE A 263 2.45 4.38 1.34
C PHE A 263 1.91 4.82 2.69
N ALA A 264 2.69 4.66 3.74
CA ALA A 264 2.22 4.96 5.08
C ALA A 264 2.02 6.48 5.29
N ARG A 265 1.14 6.84 6.19
CA ARG A 265 0.97 8.22 6.64
C ARG A 265 2.19 8.66 7.44
N SER A 266 2.52 9.94 7.36
CA SER A 266 3.68 10.52 8.08
C SER A 266 3.58 10.36 9.59
N ASP A 267 2.36 10.33 10.14
CA ASP A 267 2.09 10.15 11.57
C ASP A 267 2.13 8.67 12.03
N SER A 268 2.42 7.73 11.12
CA SER A 268 2.54 6.31 11.46
C SER A 268 3.93 5.94 11.97
N PHE A 269 3.94 4.94 12.89
CA PHE A 269 5.12 4.16 13.27
C PHE A 269 5.00 2.75 12.72
N ILE A 270 6.08 2.23 12.13
CA ILE A 270 6.14 0.88 11.57
C ILE A 270 7.45 0.23 12.02
N ASP A 271 7.35 -0.94 12.64
CA ASP A 271 8.52 -1.68 13.16
C ASP A 271 9.49 -0.77 13.95
N GLY A 272 8.95 0.10 14.80
CA GLY A 272 9.70 1.00 15.67
C GLY A 272 10.32 2.23 14.99
N VAL A 273 10.02 2.48 13.72
CA VAL A 273 10.53 3.65 12.96
C VAL A 273 9.40 4.61 12.63
N SER A 274 9.61 5.90 12.91
CA SER A 274 8.71 6.97 12.48
C SER A 274 8.80 7.17 10.96
N VAL A 275 7.67 7.12 10.27
CA VAL A 275 7.58 7.39 8.83
C VAL A 275 8.02 8.83 8.52
N TYR A 276 7.59 9.79 9.35
CA TYR A 276 7.99 11.20 9.24
C TYR A 276 9.50 11.38 9.29
N GLU A 277 10.17 10.81 10.31
CA GLU A 277 11.63 10.94 10.45
C GLU A 277 12.38 10.22 9.34
N ALA A 278 11.90 9.07 8.87
CA ALA A 278 12.50 8.37 7.73
C ALA A 278 12.47 9.24 6.46
N ARG A 279 11.34 9.89 6.17
CA ARG A 279 11.23 10.82 5.03
C ARG A 279 12.10 12.04 5.18
N LYS A 280 12.15 12.66 6.37
CA LYS A 280 13.07 13.77 6.63
C LYS A 280 14.52 13.36 6.41
N GLN A 281 14.91 12.16 6.88
CA GLN A 281 16.25 11.65 6.69
C GLN A 281 16.59 11.45 5.21
N ALA A 282 15.64 10.96 4.39
CA ALA A 282 15.82 10.91 2.94
C ALA A 282 16.13 12.30 2.35
N GLY A 283 15.42 13.33 2.80
CA GLY A 283 15.66 14.70 2.38
C GLY A 283 17.05 15.21 2.77
N ARG A 284 17.50 14.96 4.01
CA ARG A 284 18.86 15.32 4.47
C ARG A 284 19.93 14.64 3.63
N ILE A 285 19.76 13.35 3.33
CA ILE A 285 20.68 12.60 2.47
C ILE A 285 20.75 13.22 1.07
N LEU A 286 19.60 13.56 0.47
CA LEU A 286 19.53 14.20 -0.82
C LEU A 286 20.25 15.54 -0.85
N ALA A 287 20.13 16.37 0.20
CA ALA A 287 20.85 17.64 0.30
C ALA A 287 22.37 17.46 0.32
N ARG A 288 22.86 16.47 1.06
CA ARG A 288 24.30 16.12 1.09
C ARG A 288 24.83 15.59 -0.23
N LYS A 289 24.04 14.74 -0.90
CA LYS A 289 24.46 14.04 -2.15
C LYS A 289 24.36 14.94 -3.38
N TYR A 290 23.36 15.83 -3.41
CA TYR A 290 23.07 16.67 -4.58
C TYR A 290 22.89 18.14 -4.16
N PRO A 291 23.93 18.78 -3.60
CA PRO A 291 23.87 20.20 -3.24
C PRO A 291 23.65 21.05 -4.49
N VAL A 292 22.90 22.14 -4.33
CA VAL A 292 22.62 23.08 -5.39
C VAL A 292 22.37 24.46 -4.80
N GLU A 293 22.73 25.52 -5.51
CA GLU A 293 22.34 26.87 -5.15
C GLU A 293 20.91 27.14 -5.57
N ALA A 294 20.03 27.39 -4.60
CA ALA A 294 18.63 27.69 -4.86
C ALA A 294 18.08 28.67 -3.83
N ASP A 295 16.93 29.26 -4.15
CA ASP A 295 16.30 30.27 -3.33
C ASP A 295 15.23 29.68 -2.39
N MET A 296 14.72 28.48 -2.69
CA MET A 296 13.73 27.77 -1.88
C MET A 296 13.71 26.28 -2.14
N VAL A 297 13.23 25.52 -1.14
CA VAL A 297 12.87 24.11 -1.23
C VAL A 297 11.35 23.97 -1.19
N VAL A 298 10.78 23.17 -2.06
CA VAL A 298 9.34 22.92 -2.16
C VAL A 298 9.08 21.42 -2.20
N GLY A 299 8.14 20.92 -1.42
CA GLY A 299 7.67 19.52 -1.51
C GLY A 299 6.46 19.39 -2.43
N VAL A 300 6.42 18.33 -3.24
CA VAL A 300 5.18 17.95 -3.94
C VAL A 300 4.18 17.42 -2.90
N PRO A 301 3.00 18.04 -2.77
CA PRO A 301 2.02 17.59 -1.79
C PRO A 301 1.39 16.22 -2.14
N GLU A 302 1.20 15.29 -1.19
CA GLU A 302 1.62 15.36 0.23
C GLU A 302 2.97 14.66 0.46
N SER A 303 3.35 13.68 -0.36
CA SER A 303 4.45 12.72 -0.17
C SER A 303 5.85 13.36 -0.12
N GLY A 304 6.06 14.42 -0.89
CA GLY A 304 7.35 15.12 -0.94
C GLY A 304 7.61 16.12 0.20
N ILE A 305 6.60 16.45 1.03
CA ILE A 305 6.69 17.52 2.02
C ILE A 305 7.73 17.22 3.12
N ASP A 306 7.67 16.02 3.71
CA ASP A 306 8.54 15.68 4.84
C ASP A 306 10.01 15.62 4.40
N ALA A 307 10.28 15.07 3.22
CA ALA A 307 11.62 15.04 2.64
C ALA A 307 12.11 16.45 2.26
N ALA A 308 11.20 17.35 1.82
CA ALA A 308 11.55 18.74 1.54
C ALA A 308 11.95 19.50 2.82
N ILE A 309 11.27 19.24 3.94
CA ILE A 309 11.65 19.78 5.25
C ILE A 309 13.06 19.29 5.62
N GLY A 310 13.33 17.99 5.50
CA GLY A 310 14.66 17.43 5.79
C GLY A 310 15.76 17.99 4.88
N TYR A 311 15.46 18.18 3.60
CA TYR A 311 16.39 18.81 2.65
C TYR A 311 16.68 20.27 3.04
N SER A 312 15.66 21.02 3.42
CA SER A 312 15.79 22.41 3.87
C SER A 312 16.65 22.52 5.14
N GLU A 313 16.41 21.66 6.13
CA GLU A 313 17.19 21.65 7.39
C GLU A 313 18.68 21.39 7.14
N GLU A 314 19.02 20.46 6.26
CA GLU A 314 20.41 20.09 5.96
C GLU A 314 21.12 21.10 5.07
N SER A 315 20.43 21.62 4.03
CA SER A 315 21.01 22.54 3.06
C SER A 315 21.06 23.99 3.51
N GLY A 316 20.25 24.37 4.51
CA GLY A 316 20.04 25.76 4.92
C GLY A 316 19.18 26.59 3.94
N ILE A 317 18.70 25.99 2.84
CA ILE A 317 17.79 26.66 1.89
C ILE A 317 16.38 26.64 2.48
N PRO A 318 15.66 27.79 2.57
CA PRO A 318 14.37 27.84 3.24
C PRO A 318 13.31 26.97 2.55
N TYR A 319 12.52 26.24 3.35
CA TYR A 319 11.32 25.56 2.88
C TYR A 319 10.19 26.57 2.64
N GLU A 320 9.55 26.49 1.48
CA GLU A 320 8.40 27.32 1.14
C GLU A 320 7.25 26.47 0.59
N LYS A 321 6.02 26.76 1.04
CA LYS A 321 4.82 26.17 0.45
C LYS A 321 4.48 26.89 -0.84
N ALA A 322 5.01 26.41 -1.97
CA ALA A 322 4.80 27.03 -3.28
C ALA A 322 3.86 26.22 -4.20
N ILE A 323 3.40 25.04 -3.76
CA ILE A 323 2.41 24.20 -4.45
C ILE A 323 1.26 23.91 -3.47
N VAL A 324 0.02 24.06 -3.95
CA VAL A 324 -1.20 23.75 -3.19
C VAL A 324 -1.96 22.62 -3.87
N LYS A 325 -2.28 21.57 -3.10
CA LYS A 325 -3.16 20.49 -3.53
C LYS A 325 -4.60 20.85 -3.21
N ASN A 326 -5.49 20.70 -4.17
CA ASN A 326 -6.92 20.84 -3.92
C ASN A 326 -7.45 19.56 -3.25
N SER A 327 -7.71 19.63 -1.95
CA SER A 327 -8.18 18.51 -1.13
C SER A 327 -9.64 18.09 -1.44
N TYR A 328 -10.42 18.94 -2.10
CA TYR A 328 -11.81 18.63 -2.46
C TYR A 328 -11.95 17.86 -3.79
N ILE A 329 -10.84 17.69 -4.51
CA ILE A 329 -10.80 16.87 -5.71
C ILE A 329 -10.21 15.52 -5.34
N GLY A 330 -11.07 14.53 -5.18
CA GLY A 330 -10.69 13.13 -5.02
C GLY A 330 -9.87 12.64 -6.23
N ARG A 331 -9.28 11.46 -6.15
CA ARG A 331 -8.68 10.80 -7.31
C ARG A 331 -9.82 10.53 -8.31
N THR A 332 -9.85 11.29 -9.38
CA THR A 332 -10.78 11.08 -10.50
C THR A 332 -10.35 9.82 -11.26
N PHE A 333 -10.86 8.68 -10.80
CA PHE A 333 -10.84 7.46 -11.59
C PHE A 333 -11.83 7.64 -12.76
N ILE A 334 -11.38 7.31 -13.96
CA ILE A 334 -12.21 7.15 -15.17
C ILE A 334 -12.77 8.46 -15.71
N LYS A 335 -11.91 9.27 -16.36
CA LYS A 335 -12.38 10.15 -17.43
C LYS A 335 -11.98 9.58 -18.79
N PRO A 336 -12.91 9.45 -19.75
CA PRO A 336 -12.70 8.70 -20.99
C PRO A 336 -11.73 9.35 -21.98
N SER A 337 -11.35 10.63 -21.82
CA SER A 337 -10.48 11.31 -22.75
C SER A 337 -9.22 11.90 -22.13
N GLN A 338 -8.12 11.87 -22.88
CA GLN A 338 -6.80 12.42 -22.51
C GLN A 338 -6.84 13.94 -22.24
N LYS A 339 -7.67 14.70 -22.98
CA LYS A 339 -7.90 16.13 -22.76
C LYS A 339 -8.54 16.44 -21.42
N GLU A 340 -9.46 15.60 -20.95
CA GLU A 340 -10.13 15.76 -19.65
C GLU A 340 -9.23 15.34 -18.50
N ARG A 341 -8.33 14.34 -18.71
CA ARG A 341 -7.28 13.97 -17.75
C ARG A 341 -6.25 15.08 -17.57
N MET A 342 -5.82 15.74 -18.66
CA MET A 342 -4.91 16.90 -18.59
C MET A 342 -5.51 18.09 -17.83
N LYS A 343 -6.81 18.38 -18.01
CA LYS A 343 -7.50 19.38 -17.21
C LYS A 343 -7.58 19.02 -15.72
N SER A 344 -7.72 17.72 -15.40
CA SER A 344 -7.82 17.25 -14.00
C SER A 344 -6.55 17.50 -13.19
N VAL A 345 -5.36 17.39 -13.78
CA VAL A 345 -4.10 17.67 -13.08
C VAL A 345 -3.92 19.16 -12.79
N LYS A 346 -4.26 20.05 -13.75
CA LYS A 346 -4.28 21.52 -13.51
C LYS A 346 -5.22 21.94 -12.38
N ILE A 347 -6.28 21.16 -12.13
CA ILE A 347 -7.23 21.44 -11.05
C ILE A 347 -6.73 20.87 -9.71
N LYS A 348 -5.84 19.88 -9.72
CA LYS A 348 -5.39 19.16 -8.51
C LYS A 348 -4.20 19.82 -7.82
N LEU A 349 -3.22 20.31 -8.57
CA LEU A 349 -2.02 20.97 -8.07
C LEU A 349 -1.91 22.36 -8.68
N ASN A 350 -1.78 23.38 -7.84
CA ASN A 350 -1.67 24.78 -8.27
C ASN A 350 -0.42 25.44 -7.70
N PRO A 351 0.41 26.10 -8.52
CA PRO A 351 1.57 26.85 -8.05
C PRO A 351 1.15 28.19 -7.46
N ILE A 352 1.86 28.65 -6.42
CA ILE A 352 1.74 30.00 -5.92
C ILE A 352 2.72 30.88 -6.71
N ALA A 353 2.27 31.43 -7.83
CA ALA A 353 3.13 32.09 -8.83
C ALA A 353 3.98 33.23 -8.27
N ASP A 354 3.43 34.06 -7.36
CA ASP A 354 4.16 35.18 -6.76
C ASP A 354 5.37 34.73 -5.92
N LYS A 355 5.32 33.51 -5.36
CA LYS A 355 6.44 32.92 -4.62
C LYS A 355 7.53 32.37 -5.56
N ILE A 356 7.13 31.85 -6.72
CA ILE A 356 7.98 31.11 -7.66
C ILE A 356 8.70 32.03 -8.64
N LYS A 357 8.06 33.11 -9.06
CA LYS A 357 8.55 33.98 -10.14
C LYS A 357 9.97 34.48 -9.90
N GLY A 358 10.86 34.15 -10.84
CA GLY A 358 12.28 34.54 -10.84
C GLY A 358 13.16 33.77 -9.85
N LYS A 359 12.63 32.72 -9.20
CA LYS A 359 13.33 31.93 -8.19
C LYS A 359 13.94 30.65 -8.77
N ARG A 360 15.06 30.23 -8.18
CA ARG A 360 15.64 28.88 -8.35
C ARG A 360 15.00 27.98 -7.30
N VAL A 361 14.34 26.91 -7.74
CA VAL A 361 13.50 26.05 -6.88
C VAL A 361 14.08 24.66 -6.82
N VAL A 362 14.31 24.13 -5.61
CA VAL A 362 14.49 22.70 -5.38
C VAL A 362 13.11 22.10 -5.12
N ILE A 363 12.68 21.17 -5.98
CA ILE A 363 11.42 20.44 -5.81
C ILE A 363 11.72 19.03 -5.35
N ILE A 364 11.05 18.58 -4.29
CA ILE A 364 11.20 17.24 -3.74
C ILE A 364 9.92 16.45 -4.04
N ASP A 365 10.08 15.25 -4.63
CA ASP A 365 9.00 14.28 -4.83
C ASP A 365 9.42 12.91 -4.31
N ASP A 366 8.48 11.99 -4.12
CA ASP A 366 8.77 10.65 -3.59
C ASP A 366 9.42 9.73 -4.62
N SER A 367 8.93 9.73 -5.86
CA SER A 367 9.34 8.74 -6.87
C SER A 367 9.03 9.14 -8.31
N ILE A 368 9.75 8.53 -9.25
CA ILE A 368 9.46 8.61 -10.69
C ILE A 368 9.31 7.19 -11.23
N VAL A 369 8.12 6.85 -11.74
CA VAL A 369 7.84 5.54 -12.33
C VAL A 369 7.85 5.62 -13.86
N ARG A 370 6.88 6.34 -14.44
CA ARG A 370 6.72 6.51 -15.89
C ARG A 370 7.19 7.88 -16.40
N GLY A 371 7.45 8.84 -15.53
CA GLY A 371 7.96 10.19 -15.85
C GLY A 371 6.91 11.24 -16.24
N THR A 372 5.67 10.86 -16.47
CA THR A 372 4.60 11.78 -16.91
C THR A 372 4.24 12.86 -15.91
N THR A 373 4.24 12.54 -14.62
CA THR A 373 3.93 13.48 -13.52
C THR A 373 5.02 14.53 -13.36
N VAL A 374 6.28 14.12 -13.47
CA VAL A 374 7.45 15.00 -13.25
C VAL A 374 7.53 16.10 -14.32
N ASP A 375 7.39 15.76 -15.62
CA ASP A 375 7.35 16.76 -16.70
C ASP A 375 6.27 17.82 -16.45
N ARG A 376 5.09 17.39 -15.98
CA ARG A 376 3.99 18.32 -15.67
C ARG A 376 4.29 19.27 -14.50
N ILE A 377 4.88 18.74 -13.42
CA ILE A 377 5.25 19.56 -12.25
C ILE A 377 6.32 20.56 -12.63
N VAL A 378 7.37 20.14 -13.31
CA VAL A 378 8.44 21.04 -13.78
C VAL A 378 7.91 22.10 -14.75
N THR A 379 7.08 21.68 -15.73
CA THR A 379 6.46 22.60 -16.68
C THR A 379 5.58 23.62 -15.94
N MET A 380 4.77 23.21 -14.98
CA MET A 380 3.91 24.07 -14.18
C MET A 380 4.72 25.13 -13.41
N LEU A 381 5.86 24.74 -12.82
CA LEU A 381 6.74 25.68 -12.10
C LEU A 381 7.42 26.67 -13.06
N LYS A 382 7.86 26.21 -14.22
CA LYS A 382 8.45 27.08 -15.27
C LYS A 382 7.40 28.05 -15.85
N GLU A 383 6.16 27.59 -16.09
CA GLU A 383 5.04 28.45 -16.50
C GLU A 383 4.71 29.51 -15.42
N ALA A 384 4.86 29.17 -14.14
CA ALA A 384 4.72 30.12 -13.01
C ALA A 384 5.92 31.10 -12.89
N GLY A 385 6.94 30.96 -13.76
CA GLY A 385 8.08 31.89 -13.84
C GLY A 385 9.29 31.47 -13.02
N ALA A 386 9.44 30.21 -12.64
CA ALA A 386 10.69 29.72 -12.03
C ALA A 386 11.88 29.95 -12.96
N LYS A 387 12.99 30.45 -12.41
CA LYS A 387 14.24 30.63 -13.15
C LYS A 387 14.94 29.30 -13.40
N GLU A 388 15.00 28.45 -12.37
CA GLU A 388 15.57 27.11 -12.41
C GLU A 388 14.71 26.18 -11.57
N VAL A 389 14.62 24.90 -11.96
CA VAL A 389 13.89 23.83 -11.24
C VAL A 389 14.82 22.63 -11.09
N HIS A 390 15.25 22.36 -9.88
CA HIS A 390 16.12 21.25 -9.51
C HIS A 390 15.29 20.16 -8.83
N MET A 391 15.14 19.01 -9.48
CA MET A 391 14.34 17.89 -8.98
C MET A 391 15.16 16.98 -8.08
N ARG A 392 14.60 16.58 -6.94
CA ARG A 392 15.16 15.59 -6.02
C ARG A 392 14.10 14.56 -5.67
N ILE A 393 14.46 13.30 -5.79
CA ILE A 393 13.54 12.17 -5.62
C ILE A 393 13.97 11.37 -4.40
N SER A 394 13.08 11.22 -3.42
CA SER A 394 13.37 10.56 -2.14
C SER A 394 13.33 9.03 -2.19
N SER A 395 13.20 8.45 -3.39
CA SER A 395 13.46 7.02 -3.66
C SER A 395 14.61 6.83 -4.63
N PRO A 396 15.20 5.63 -4.69
CA PRO A 396 16.01 5.21 -5.83
C PRO A 396 15.17 5.08 -7.12
N PRO A 397 15.82 5.04 -8.30
CA PRO A 397 15.12 4.77 -9.55
C PRO A 397 14.54 3.34 -9.57
N PHE A 398 13.30 3.20 -10.05
CA PHE A 398 12.69 1.88 -10.24
C PHE A 398 13.31 1.17 -11.43
N MET A 399 13.90 0.00 -11.18
CA MET A 399 14.57 -0.83 -12.19
C MET A 399 13.85 -2.17 -12.40
N TRP A 400 12.94 -2.57 -11.48
CA TRP A 400 12.29 -3.86 -11.48
C TRP A 400 10.83 -3.76 -11.03
N PRO A 401 9.93 -4.64 -11.54
CA PRO A 401 8.54 -4.69 -11.09
C PRO A 401 8.44 -5.15 -9.64
N CYS A 402 7.32 -4.90 -8.98
CA CYS A 402 7.01 -5.47 -7.67
C CYS A 402 6.14 -6.72 -7.81
N TYR A 403 6.43 -7.76 -6.99
CA TYR A 403 5.66 -9.00 -6.92
C TYR A 403 4.90 -9.18 -5.61
N TYR A 404 5.10 -8.26 -4.65
CA TYR A 404 4.59 -8.36 -3.28
C TYR A 404 3.46 -7.39 -2.96
N GLY A 405 2.78 -6.86 -4.00
CA GLY A 405 1.54 -6.10 -3.87
C GLY A 405 1.60 -4.65 -4.28
N THR A 406 2.77 -4.06 -4.55
CA THR A 406 2.86 -2.69 -5.10
C THR A 406 2.62 -2.71 -6.61
N ASP A 407 1.81 -1.76 -7.12
CA ASP A 407 1.55 -1.64 -8.56
C ASP A 407 2.73 -0.97 -9.30
N ILE A 408 3.91 -1.59 -9.23
CA ILE A 408 5.05 -1.22 -10.06
C ILE A 408 4.98 -2.06 -11.33
N PRO A 409 4.87 -1.40 -12.51
CA PRO A 409 4.62 -2.08 -13.78
C PRO A 409 5.83 -2.88 -14.28
N SER A 410 5.68 -3.51 -15.44
CA SER A 410 6.76 -4.20 -16.14
C SER A 410 7.94 -3.27 -16.44
N ARG A 411 9.13 -3.85 -16.62
CA ARG A 411 10.36 -3.07 -16.90
C ARG A 411 10.24 -2.18 -18.13
N GLY A 412 9.47 -2.58 -19.14
CA GLY A 412 9.25 -1.80 -20.34
C GLY A 412 8.53 -0.46 -20.10
N GLU A 413 7.78 -0.36 -19.00
CA GLU A 413 7.07 0.86 -18.62
C GLU A 413 7.84 1.75 -17.62
N LEU A 414 8.94 1.24 -17.05
CA LEU A 414 9.77 1.98 -16.09
C LEU A 414 10.72 2.92 -16.82
N ILE A 415 10.61 4.23 -16.55
CA ILE A 415 11.41 5.23 -17.27
C ILE A 415 12.91 5.00 -17.06
N ALA A 416 13.32 4.65 -15.84
CA ALA A 416 14.73 4.44 -15.50
C ALA A 416 15.34 3.16 -16.11
N CYS A 417 14.50 2.24 -16.64
CA CYS A 417 14.98 1.09 -17.41
C CYS A 417 15.29 1.44 -18.86
N ASN A 418 14.67 2.51 -19.38
CA ASN A 418 14.72 2.87 -20.80
C ASN A 418 15.54 4.13 -21.06
N HIS A 419 15.85 4.91 -20.01
CA HIS A 419 16.55 6.20 -20.13
C HIS A 419 17.59 6.36 -19.02
N THR A 420 18.68 7.05 -19.35
CA THR A 420 19.67 7.50 -18.36
C THR A 420 19.11 8.65 -17.51
N ILE A 421 19.76 8.96 -16.39
CA ILE A 421 19.34 10.08 -15.52
C ILE A 421 19.40 11.41 -16.29
N GLU A 422 20.41 11.59 -17.17
CA GLU A 422 20.56 12.76 -18.01
C GLU A 422 19.42 12.89 -19.04
N GLU A 423 18.99 11.78 -19.62
CA GLU A 423 17.85 11.75 -20.54
C GLU A 423 16.54 12.04 -19.79
N ILE A 424 16.32 11.45 -18.60
CA ILE A 424 15.16 11.73 -17.75
C ILE A 424 15.14 13.21 -17.36
N THR A 425 16.30 13.79 -17.02
CA THR A 425 16.42 15.22 -16.69
C THR A 425 15.97 16.09 -17.88
N LYS A 426 16.41 15.77 -19.09
CA LYS A 426 15.99 16.48 -20.31
C LYS A 426 14.50 16.31 -20.61
N LEU A 427 13.99 15.08 -20.50
CA LEU A 427 12.58 14.76 -20.73
C LEU A 427 11.67 15.50 -19.74
N SER A 428 12.07 15.57 -18.47
CA SER A 428 11.33 16.30 -17.43
C SER A 428 11.48 17.82 -17.51
N LYS A 429 12.39 18.33 -18.36
CA LYS A 429 12.74 19.76 -18.48
C LYS A 429 13.30 20.37 -17.19
N ALA A 430 13.74 19.55 -16.25
CA ALA A 430 14.40 20.00 -15.04
C ALA A 430 15.84 20.48 -15.35
N ASP A 431 16.34 21.42 -14.55
CA ASP A 431 17.72 21.90 -14.69
C ASP A 431 18.72 20.91 -14.04
N SER A 432 18.29 20.13 -13.07
CA SER A 432 19.01 18.96 -12.54
C SER A 432 18.08 17.95 -11.90
N LEU A 433 18.50 16.68 -11.86
CA LEU A 433 17.78 15.56 -11.23
C LEU A 433 18.72 14.76 -10.34
N GLY A 434 18.28 14.43 -9.13
CA GLY A 434 18.99 13.53 -8.22
C GLY A 434 18.03 12.56 -7.54
N TYR A 435 18.40 11.28 -7.53
CA TYR A 435 17.67 10.23 -6.82
C TYR A 435 18.36 9.85 -5.51
N LEU A 436 17.58 9.44 -4.52
CA LEU A 436 18.16 8.82 -3.31
C LEU A 436 18.97 7.57 -3.73
N PRO A 437 20.27 7.45 -3.35
CA PRO A 437 21.03 6.26 -3.67
C PRO A 437 20.50 5.02 -2.93
N VAL A 438 20.55 3.84 -3.57
CA VAL A 438 20.10 2.56 -2.98
C VAL A 438 20.85 2.26 -1.67
N GLU A 439 22.14 2.50 -1.65
CA GLU A 439 23.00 2.31 -0.45
C GLU A 439 22.59 3.20 0.73
N SER A 440 21.88 4.30 0.48
CA SER A 440 21.41 5.22 1.51
C SER A 440 20.07 4.81 2.15
N LEU A 441 19.39 3.80 1.62
CA LEU A 441 18.12 3.33 2.19
C LEU A 441 18.27 2.87 3.64
N ARG A 442 19.41 2.26 3.98
CA ARG A 442 19.69 1.84 5.36
C ARG A 442 19.90 3.02 6.30
N GLU A 443 20.51 4.09 5.82
CA GLU A 443 20.67 5.35 6.56
C GLU A 443 19.32 6.04 6.77
N MET A 444 18.44 5.99 5.76
CA MET A 444 17.09 6.57 5.83
C MET A 444 16.27 5.99 6.99
N ILE A 445 16.36 4.69 7.22
CA ILE A 445 15.64 3.96 8.28
C ILE A 445 16.60 3.46 9.37
N HIS A 446 17.59 4.27 9.76
CA HIS A 446 18.50 3.90 10.81
C HIS A 446 17.71 3.47 12.06
N ASN A 447 18.24 2.49 12.82
CA ASN A 447 17.56 1.85 13.96
C ASN A 447 16.37 0.93 13.61
N ALA A 448 16.02 0.68 12.35
CA ALA A 448 15.03 -0.33 12.04
C ALA A 448 15.49 -1.71 12.55
N PRO A 449 14.70 -2.39 13.42
CA PRO A 449 15.07 -3.68 14.00
C PRO A 449 14.98 -4.83 12.97
N VAL A 450 14.28 -4.59 11.85
CA VAL A 450 14.11 -5.57 10.78
C VAL A 450 14.79 -5.11 9.50
N GLY A 451 15.10 -6.05 8.60
CA GLY A 451 15.55 -5.76 7.25
C GLY A 451 14.43 -5.19 6.40
N PHE A 452 14.74 -4.74 5.19
CA PHE A 452 13.77 -4.23 4.24
C PHE A 452 13.88 -4.91 2.88
N CYS A 453 12.78 -4.88 2.13
CA CYS A 453 12.72 -5.27 0.72
C CYS A 453 12.94 -4.03 -0.16
N ASP A 454 13.93 -4.12 -1.02
CA ASP A 454 14.29 -3.12 -2.04
C ASP A 454 14.28 -3.72 -3.45
N GLY A 455 13.58 -4.84 -3.64
CA GLY A 455 13.58 -5.61 -4.87
C GLY A 455 13.18 -4.81 -6.12
N CYS A 456 12.30 -3.82 -5.98
CA CYS A 456 11.91 -2.92 -7.08
C CYS A 456 13.04 -1.99 -7.55
N PHE A 457 14.07 -1.78 -6.75
CA PHE A 457 15.25 -0.99 -7.09
C PHE A 457 16.43 -1.88 -7.52
N THR A 458 16.64 -3.03 -6.85
CA THR A 458 17.84 -3.87 -6.98
C THR A 458 17.63 -5.15 -7.79
N GLY A 459 16.40 -5.65 -7.91
CA GLY A 459 16.08 -6.99 -8.43
C GLY A 459 16.32 -8.13 -7.43
N ASN A 460 16.72 -7.81 -6.20
CA ASN A 460 16.97 -8.80 -5.14
C ASN A 460 15.69 -9.02 -4.33
N TYR A 461 14.94 -10.06 -4.67
CA TYR A 461 13.67 -10.37 -4.01
C TYR A 461 13.88 -11.33 -2.84
N PRO A 462 13.37 -10.99 -1.62
CA PRO A 462 13.57 -11.82 -0.42
C PRO A 462 12.84 -13.16 -0.46
N ALA A 463 11.69 -13.24 -1.13
CA ALA A 463 10.89 -14.47 -1.28
C ALA A 463 10.93 -14.98 -2.73
N PRO A 464 10.73 -16.29 -2.96
CA PRO A 464 10.68 -16.87 -4.29
C PRO A 464 9.57 -16.27 -5.16
N ILE A 465 9.85 -16.14 -6.45
CA ILE A 465 8.90 -15.71 -7.47
C ILE A 465 8.74 -16.86 -8.45
N THR A 466 7.51 -17.34 -8.63
CA THR A 466 7.27 -18.44 -9.58
C THR A 466 7.46 -17.94 -11.02
N LYS A 467 7.83 -18.87 -11.94
CA LYS A 467 8.01 -18.53 -13.35
C LYS A 467 6.72 -17.99 -13.98
N GLU A 468 5.57 -18.41 -13.51
CA GLU A 468 4.26 -17.96 -14.01
C GLU A 468 3.95 -16.56 -13.57
N THR A 469 4.21 -16.22 -12.30
CA THR A 469 4.07 -14.86 -11.75
C THR A 469 4.99 -13.89 -12.46
N PHE A 470 6.25 -14.27 -12.69
CA PHE A 470 7.21 -13.47 -13.44
C PHE A 470 6.69 -13.17 -14.86
N LYS A 471 6.28 -14.20 -15.62
CA LYS A 471 5.73 -14.03 -16.98
C LYS A 471 4.42 -13.23 -17.00
N GLY A 472 3.57 -13.40 -16.00
CA GLY A 472 2.32 -12.63 -15.88
C GLY A 472 2.59 -11.13 -15.75
N LYS A 473 3.53 -10.74 -14.91
CA LYS A 473 3.89 -9.33 -14.71
C LYS A 473 4.54 -8.70 -15.94
N GLU A 474 5.43 -9.43 -16.64
CA GLU A 474 6.07 -8.98 -17.89
C GLU A 474 5.06 -8.79 -19.05
N ARG A 475 3.91 -9.48 -19.03
CA ARG A 475 2.84 -9.35 -20.02
C ARG A 475 1.77 -8.31 -19.67
N GLY A 476 1.98 -7.47 -18.65
CA GLY A 476 1.10 -6.37 -18.32
C GLY A 476 0.02 -6.67 -17.26
N GLY A 477 0.25 -7.65 -16.40
CA GLY A 477 -0.58 -7.94 -15.23
C GLY A 477 -1.02 -9.39 -15.12
N MET A 478 -1.23 -9.87 -13.88
CA MET A 478 -1.81 -11.18 -13.61
C MET A 478 -3.33 -11.08 -13.78
N ASN A 479 -3.85 -11.58 -14.92
CA ASN A 479 -5.27 -11.84 -15.08
C ASN A 479 -5.56 -13.28 -14.68
N PHE A 480 -6.34 -13.47 -13.62
CA PHE A 480 -6.89 -14.75 -13.22
C PHE A 480 -8.03 -15.21 -14.16
N ASP A 481 -8.54 -14.32 -15.01
CA ASP A 481 -9.50 -14.65 -16.05
C ASP A 481 -8.77 -15.43 -17.15
N GLY A 482 -9.13 -16.69 -17.33
CA GLY A 482 -8.53 -17.62 -18.31
C GLY A 482 -8.65 -17.19 -19.80
N ASN A 483 -9.00 -15.97 -20.07
CA ASN A 483 -9.01 -15.36 -21.38
C ASN A 483 -7.65 -14.72 -21.69
N ASN A 484 -6.77 -15.51 -22.30
CA ASN A 484 -5.70 -14.95 -23.12
C ASN A 484 -6.36 -14.00 -24.13
N LYS A 485 -6.18 -12.69 -23.98
CA LYS A 485 -6.32 -11.79 -25.13
C LYS A 485 -5.33 -12.27 -26.15
N LYS A 486 -5.84 -12.99 -27.16
CA LYS A 486 -5.08 -13.31 -28.36
C LYS A 486 -4.62 -11.98 -28.96
N ASP A 487 -3.34 -11.93 -29.23
CA ASP A 487 -2.74 -10.91 -30.08
C ASP A 487 -3.57 -10.74 -31.36
N ASN A 488 -4.00 -9.53 -31.62
CA ASN A 488 -4.27 -8.98 -32.95
C ASN A 488 -3.60 -7.63 -33.04
#